data_e182989176e3de3082aaac7894f5f518
#
_entry.id   e182989176e3de3082aaac7894f5f518
#
_cell.length_a   1.000
_cell.length_b   1.000
_cell.length_c   1.000
_cell.angle_alpha   90.00
_cell.angle_beta   90.00
_cell.angle_gamma   90.00
#
_symmetry.space_group_name_H-M   'P 1'
#
loop_
_entity.id
_entity.type
_entity.pdbx_description
1 polymer ?
#
loop_
_entity_poly.entity_id
_entity_poly.type
_entity_poly.pdbx_seq_one_letter_code
_entity_poly.pdbx_strand_id
1 'polypeptide(L)'
;FHLVDTSTVFVDSTHVKARANNKKMQKRIAQEEALFFEDLLKKEINEDREAHGKRPLKEKDDDNNPPSGPSGGKEEKTIKTSTSDPESGWFHKGEHKSVFAYAVQTACDKNGWILGYSVHPGNHHDSRSFKFLYDKIKEIGIKTLIADAGYKTPGIAKLLIDDGIKPLLPYRCPMTKKGFFKKYEYVYDEYYDCYICPNNQVLSYRTTNRDGYREYKSSGMVCENCPYLAQCTESRDHVKVVTRHIWEPYLETCEDIRHTLGMKELYSLRKETIERVFASAKENH
;
A
#
# COMPACT_ATOMS: atom_id res chain seq x y z
N PHE A 1 -14.30 36.09 -0.61
CA PHE A 1 -12.89 35.80 -0.35
C PHE A 1 -12.75 34.28 -0.32
N HIS A 2 -12.09 33.67 -1.33
CA HIS A 2 -11.76 32.25 -1.33
C HIS A 2 -10.45 32.04 -0.56
N LEU A 3 -10.53 32.00 0.76
CA LEU A 3 -9.37 31.79 1.63
C LEU A 3 -8.88 30.32 1.62
N VAL A 4 -9.75 29.39 1.29
CA VAL A 4 -9.51 27.94 1.28
C VAL A 4 -9.64 27.42 -0.15
N ASP A 5 -8.64 26.71 -0.63
CA ASP A 5 -8.65 26.03 -1.94
C ASP A 5 -8.76 24.51 -1.76
N THR A 6 -9.98 24.00 -1.90
CA THR A 6 -10.25 22.56 -1.76
C THR A 6 -9.89 21.73 -2.99
N SER A 7 -9.52 22.36 -4.10
CA SER A 7 -9.22 21.66 -5.36
C SER A 7 -7.93 20.82 -5.28
N THR A 8 -6.98 21.25 -4.46
CA THR A 8 -5.68 20.60 -4.28
C THR A 8 -5.44 20.35 -2.80
N VAL A 9 -5.41 19.06 -2.42
CA VAL A 9 -5.33 18.63 -1.03
C VAL A 9 -4.04 17.85 -0.79
N PHE A 10 -3.34 18.23 0.26
CA PHE A 10 -2.13 17.56 0.74
C PHE A 10 -2.50 16.69 1.95
N VAL A 11 -2.13 15.42 1.91
CA VAL A 11 -2.38 14.45 2.98
C VAL A 11 -1.06 13.88 3.47
N ASP A 12 -0.93 13.83 4.78
CA ASP A 12 0.21 13.20 5.46
C ASP A 12 -0.17 12.78 6.87
N SER A 13 0.70 12.03 7.53
CA SER A 13 0.53 11.65 8.92
C SER A 13 1.72 12.04 9.79
N THR A 14 1.45 12.29 11.06
CA THR A 14 2.49 12.48 12.06
C THR A 14 2.15 11.70 13.32
N HIS A 15 3.20 11.30 14.06
CA HIS A 15 3.02 10.60 15.32
C HIS A 15 3.15 11.57 16.49
N VAL A 16 2.16 11.50 17.38
CA VAL A 16 2.13 12.23 18.64
C VAL A 16 2.30 11.24 19.79
N LYS A 17 3.27 11.48 20.66
CA LYS A 17 3.56 10.61 21.79
C LYS A 17 2.37 10.59 22.76
N ALA A 18 1.89 9.41 23.09
CA ALA A 18 0.85 9.24 24.09
C ALA A 18 1.40 9.51 25.50
N ARG A 19 0.55 10.01 26.39
CA ARG A 19 0.89 10.17 27.80
C ARG A 19 0.75 8.83 28.55
N ALA A 20 1.47 7.82 28.07
CA ALA A 20 1.41 6.46 28.54
C ALA A 20 2.74 6.02 29.16
N ASN A 21 2.66 5.17 30.18
CA ASN A 21 3.86 4.58 30.78
C ASN A 21 4.34 3.38 29.96
N ASN A 22 5.48 3.53 29.27
CA ASN A 22 6.06 2.48 28.41
C ASN A 22 6.43 1.18 29.15
N LYS A 23 6.54 1.21 30.49
CA LYS A 23 6.83 0.02 31.30
C LYS A 23 5.56 -0.74 31.72
N LYS A 24 4.40 -0.07 31.72
CA LYS A 24 3.11 -0.65 32.05
C LYS A 24 2.39 -1.07 30.77
N MET A 25 2.65 -2.28 30.31
CA MET A 25 2.05 -2.82 29.09
C MET A 25 1.51 -4.24 29.32
N GLN A 26 0.50 -4.60 28.55
CA GLN A 26 -0.04 -5.94 28.45
C GLN A 26 -0.04 -6.40 26.99
N LYS A 27 -0.03 -7.70 26.77
CA LYS A 27 -0.23 -8.28 25.44
C LYS A 27 -1.73 -8.49 25.22
N ARG A 28 -2.25 -8.06 24.09
CA ARG A 28 -3.60 -8.36 23.61
C ARG A 28 -3.51 -9.00 22.25
N ILE A 29 -4.50 -9.85 21.93
CA ILE A 29 -4.68 -10.36 20.58
C ILE A 29 -5.06 -9.15 19.72
N ALA A 30 -4.36 -8.99 18.58
CA ALA A 30 -4.71 -7.96 17.62
C ALA A 30 -6.06 -8.31 17.01
N GLN A 31 -7.03 -7.40 17.15
CA GLN A 31 -8.25 -7.50 16.35
C GLN A 31 -7.86 -7.29 14.89
N GLU A 32 -8.32 -8.16 14.01
CA GLU A 32 -8.16 -7.95 12.57
C GLU A 32 -9.00 -6.73 12.20
N GLU A 33 -8.33 -5.68 11.77
CA GLU A 33 -9.02 -4.54 11.18
C GLU A 33 -9.59 -4.97 9.85
N ALA A 34 -10.87 -4.73 9.66
CA ALA A 34 -11.51 -4.93 8.37
C ALA A 34 -10.74 -4.12 7.32
N LEU A 35 -10.16 -4.80 6.36
CA LEU A 35 -9.54 -4.14 5.23
C LEU A 35 -10.66 -3.54 4.39
N PHE A 36 -10.60 -2.23 4.21
CA PHE A 36 -11.57 -1.35 3.55
C PHE A 36 -12.15 -1.81 2.25
N PHE A 37 -11.34 -2.57 1.51
CA PHE A 37 -11.68 -3.08 0.18
C PHE A 37 -11.79 -4.60 0.18
N GLU A 38 -11.86 -5.27 1.33
CA GLU A 38 -11.74 -6.72 1.39
C GLU A 38 -12.84 -7.41 0.58
N ASP A 39 -14.09 -6.97 0.71
CA ASP A 39 -15.21 -7.58 -0.01
C ASP A 39 -15.17 -7.28 -1.51
N LEU A 40 -14.87 -6.03 -1.88
CA LEU A 40 -14.71 -5.65 -3.28
C LEU A 40 -13.52 -6.41 -3.90
N LEU A 41 -12.40 -6.46 -3.19
CA LEU A 41 -11.21 -7.17 -3.65
C LEU A 41 -11.49 -8.67 -3.83
N LYS A 42 -12.16 -9.33 -2.88
CA LYS A 42 -12.56 -10.74 -3.00
C LYS A 42 -13.45 -11.00 -4.21
N LYS A 43 -14.42 -10.12 -4.44
CA LYS A 43 -15.31 -10.21 -5.60
C LYS A 43 -14.50 -10.11 -6.90
N GLU A 44 -13.71 -9.07 -7.06
CA GLU A 44 -12.92 -8.83 -8.28
C GLU A 44 -11.83 -9.90 -8.49
N ILE A 45 -11.24 -10.47 -7.43
CA ILE A 45 -10.34 -11.63 -7.52
C ILE A 45 -11.07 -12.83 -8.12
N ASN A 46 -12.29 -13.11 -7.68
CA ASN A 46 -13.04 -14.26 -8.19
C ASN A 46 -13.45 -14.05 -9.64
N GLU A 47 -13.89 -12.86 -10.02
CA GLU A 47 -14.16 -12.49 -11.41
C GLU A 47 -12.92 -12.65 -12.30
N ASP A 48 -11.76 -12.19 -11.84
CA ASP A 48 -10.48 -12.34 -12.54
C ASP A 48 -10.08 -13.82 -12.70
N ARG A 49 -10.25 -14.62 -11.65
CA ARG A 49 -9.97 -16.06 -11.71
C ARG A 49 -10.89 -16.80 -12.68
N GLU A 50 -12.17 -16.48 -12.68
CA GLU A 50 -13.15 -17.07 -13.61
C GLU A 50 -12.83 -16.70 -15.06
N ALA A 51 -12.48 -15.44 -15.32
CA ALA A 51 -12.04 -14.99 -16.65
C ALA A 51 -10.81 -15.79 -17.17
N HIS A 52 -9.96 -16.26 -16.26
CA HIS A 52 -8.80 -17.12 -16.57
C HIS A 52 -9.09 -18.63 -16.43
N GLY A 53 -10.35 -19.04 -16.36
CA GLY A 53 -10.74 -20.46 -16.25
C GLY A 53 -10.31 -21.12 -14.93
N LYS A 54 -10.10 -20.33 -13.87
CA LYS A 54 -9.78 -20.84 -12.52
C LYS A 54 -11.02 -20.85 -11.64
N ARG A 55 -11.07 -21.79 -10.71
CA ARG A 55 -12.14 -21.85 -9.72
C ARG A 55 -12.06 -20.64 -8.78
N PRO A 56 -13.21 -20.08 -8.33
CA PRO A 56 -13.25 -19.06 -7.29
C PRO A 56 -12.48 -19.50 -6.04
N LEU A 57 -12.00 -18.54 -5.26
CA LEU A 57 -11.39 -18.84 -3.98
C LEU A 57 -12.47 -19.37 -3.04
N LYS A 58 -12.22 -20.52 -2.44
CA LYS A 58 -13.08 -21.03 -1.35
C LYS A 58 -13.05 -20.05 -0.19
N GLU A 59 -14.21 -19.78 0.39
CA GLU A 59 -14.27 -19.20 1.73
C GLU A 59 -13.47 -20.09 2.67
N LYS A 60 -12.74 -19.49 3.61
CA LYS A 60 -12.07 -20.28 4.65
C LYS A 60 -13.17 -20.85 5.54
N ASP A 61 -13.53 -22.11 5.33
CA ASP A 61 -14.08 -22.90 6.41
C ASP A 61 -12.98 -23.01 7.48
N ASP A 62 -13.32 -22.68 8.70
CA ASP A 62 -12.43 -22.73 9.88
C ASP A 62 -12.04 -24.15 10.29
N ASP A 63 -11.81 -25.08 9.35
CA ASP A 63 -11.47 -26.47 9.62
C ASP A 63 -10.12 -26.90 9.00
N ASN A 64 -9.16 -27.03 9.91
CA ASN A 64 -8.11 -28.06 9.98
C ASN A 64 -7.44 -28.54 8.67
N ASN A 65 -6.85 -27.67 7.86
CA ASN A 65 -5.86 -28.15 6.91
C ASN A 65 -4.64 -27.19 6.90
N PRO A 66 -3.42 -27.64 7.27
CA PRO A 66 -2.26 -26.78 7.28
C PRO A 66 -1.95 -26.31 5.86
N PRO A 67 -1.61 -25.02 5.66
CA PRO A 67 -1.27 -24.49 4.35
C PRO A 67 0.02 -25.15 3.84
N SER A 68 -0.07 -25.83 2.72
CA SER A 68 1.08 -26.31 1.96
C SER A 68 1.75 -25.15 1.22
N GLY A 69 2.71 -24.50 1.87
CA GLY A 69 3.54 -23.42 1.32
C GLY A 69 4.01 -22.46 2.42
N PRO A 70 5.09 -21.69 2.22
CA PRO A 70 5.64 -20.78 3.23
C PRO A 70 4.85 -19.47 3.38
N SER A 71 3.53 -19.49 3.27
CA SER A 71 2.65 -18.44 3.76
C SER A 71 2.21 -18.84 5.15
N GLY A 72 2.92 -18.33 6.15
CA GLY A 72 2.68 -18.60 7.55
C GLY A 72 1.20 -18.50 7.90
N GLY A 73 0.74 -19.50 8.66
CA GLY A 73 -0.57 -19.44 9.28
C GLY A 73 -0.74 -18.11 10.00
N LYS A 74 -1.96 -17.59 10.03
CA LYS A 74 -2.28 -16.42 10.84
C LYS A 74 -1.99 -16.78 12.30
N GLU A 75 -0.73 -16.55 12.74
CA GLU A 75 -0.43 -16.48 14.16
C GLU A 75 -1.27 -15.32 14.70
N GLU A 76 -2.03 -15.55 15.75
CA GLU A 76 -2.69 -14.51 16.51
C GLU A 76 -1.64 -13.48 16.90
N LYS A 77 -1.57 -12.37 16.15
CA LYS A 77 -0.59 -11.32 16.39
C LYS A 77 -0.92 -10.67 17.71
N THR A 78 -0.14 -10.97 18.73
CA THR A 78 -0.22 -10.24 20.00
C THR A 78 0.40 -8.87 19.85
N ILE A 79 -0.36 -7.82 20.16
CA ILE A 79 0.12 -6.44 20.20
C ILE A 79 0.39 -6.00 21.65
N LYS A 80 1.36 -5.12 21.81
CA LYS A 80 1.60 -4.46 23.09
C LYS A 80 0.59 -3.33 23.26
N THR A 81 -0.16 -3.34 24.35
CA THR A 81 -1.13 -2.31 24.67
C THR A 81 -0.76 -1.67 26.00
N SER A 82 -0.88 -0.36 26.10
CA SER A 82 -0.69 0.36 27.37
C SER A 82 -1.84 0.06 28.33
N THR A 83 -1.54 -0.10 29.61
CA THR A 83 -2.57 -0.24 30.66
C THR A 83 -3.13 1.10 31.10
N SER A 84 -2.38 2.19 30.92
CA SER A 84 -2.79 3.56 31.29
C SER A 84 -3.47 4.32 30.14
N ASP A 85 -3.24 3.89 28.91
CA ASP A 85 -3.81 4.49 27.69
C ASP A 85 -4.00 3.38 26.64
N PRO A 86 -5.08 2.58 26.75
CA PRO A 86 -5.31 1.40 25.91
C PRO A 86 -5.55 1.70 24.43
N GLU A 87 -5.93 2.93 24.10
CA GLU A 87 -6.20 3.37 22.73
C GLU A 87 -4.94 3.74 21.97
N SER A 88 -3.82 3.98 22.69
CA SER A 88 -2.54 4.27 22.06
C SER A 88 -1.89 3.03 21.47
N GLY A 89 -1.19 3.19 20.32
CA GLY A 89 -0.47 2.13 19.66
C GLY A 89 1.02 2.13 19.97
N TRP A 90 1.62 0.92 20.07
CA TRP A 90 3.06 0.78 20.24
C TRP A 90 3.78 1.09 18.93
N PHE A 91 4.41 2.25 18.87
CA PHE A 91 5.09 2.77 17.70
C PHE A 91 6.61 2.68 17.85
N HIS A 92 7.28 2.23 16.79
CA HIS A 92 8.73 2.13 16.72
C HIS A 92 9.28 3.22 15.81
N LYS A 93 9.98 4.19 16.35
CA LYS A 93 10.59 5.30 15.61
C LYS A 93 12.11 5.12 15.54
N GLY A 94 12.59 4.69 14.35
CA GLY A 94 14.03 4.48 14.14
C GLY A 94 14.59 3.33 14.97
N GLU A 95 15.90 3.18 14.99
CA GLU A 95 16.57 2.01 15.59
C GLU A 95 16.47 1.93 17.13
N HIS A 96 16.13 3.00 17.84
CA HIS A 96 16.33 3.04 19.28
C HIS A 96 15.16 3.54 20.14
N LYS A 97 14.02 3.93 19.58
CA LYS A 97 12.91 4.47 20.39
C LYS A 97 11.57 3.84 20.06
N SER A 98 11.06 3.04 20.98
CA SER A 98 9.69 2.56 20.96
C SER A 98 8.88 3.29 22.01
N VAL A 99 7.72 3.82 21.62
CA VAL A 99 6.83 4.59 22.50
C VAL A 99 5.38 4.26 22.16
N PHE A 100 4.49 4.45 23.12
CA PHE A 100 3.07 4.52 22.81
C PHE A 100 2.78 5.87 22.16
N ALA A 101 2.07 5.85 21.04
CA ALA A 101 1.77 7.03 20.25
C ALA A 101 0.41 6.92 19.55
N TYR A 102 -0.06 8.05 19.07
CA TYR A 102 -1.16 8.18 18.13
C TYR A 102 -0.62 8.62 16.77
N ALA A 103 -1.16 8.08 15.69
CA ALA A 103 -0.98 8.56 14.33
C ALA A 103 -2.08 9.58 14.03
N VAL A 104 -1.71 10.81 13.71
CA VAL A 104 -2.63 11.88 13.32
C VAL A 104 -2.49 12.09 11.82
N GLN A 105 -3.47 11.65 11.06
CA GLN A 105 -3.57 11.94 9.64
C GLN A 105 -4.27 13.27 9.44
N THR A 106 -3.72 14.13 8.61
CA THR A 106 -4.25 15.47 8.36
C THR A 106 -4.30 15.73 6.87
N ALA A 107 -5.36 16.40 6.43
CA ALA A 107 -5.51 16.96 5.10
C ALA A 107 -5.49 18.47 5.20
N CYS A 108 -4.70 19.15 4.36
CA CYS A 108 -4.69 20.59 4.25
C CYS A 108 -4.71 21.06 2.79
N ASP A 109 -5.09 22.32 2.57
CA ASP A 109 -4.98 22.97 1.28
C ASP A 109 -3.56 23.48 1.01
N LYS A 110 -3.33 24.11 -0.14
CA LYS A 110 -2.04 24.71 -0.52
C LYS A 110 -1.57 25.86 0.38
N ASN A 111 -2.48 26.45 1.16
CA ASN A 111 -2.19 27.54 2.07
C ASN A 111 -1.96 27.05 3.51
N GLY A 112 -2.08 25.73 3.75
CA GLY A 112 -1.91 25.12 5.06
C GLY A 112 -3.19 25.12 5.92
N TRP A 113 -4.36 25.47 5.36
CA TRP A 113 -5.62 25.36 6.08
C TRP A 113 -6.02 23.89 6.23
N ILE A 114 -6.29 23.47 7.46
CA ILE A 114 -6.68 22.11 7.77
C ILE A 114 -8.13 21.87 7.30
N LEU A 115 -8.30 20.94 6.38
CA LEU A 115 -9.59 20.54 5.81
C LEU A 115 -10.23 19.38 6.57
N GLY A 116 -9.40 18.56 7.19
CA GLY A 116 -9.85 17.43 7.99
C GLY A 116 -8.69 16.70 8.65
N TYR A 117 -9.01 15.93 9.68
CA TYR A 117 -8.04 15.06 10.36
C TYR A 117 -8.70 13.80 10.91
N SER A 118 -7.89 12.77 11.13
CA SER A 118 -8.26 11.56 11.86
C SER A 118 -7.13 11.11 12.77
N VAL A 119 -7.49 10.49 13.89
CA VAL A 119 -6.54 10.03 14.91
C VAL A 119 -6.71 8.53 15.09
N HIS A 120 -5.60 7.81 15.07
CA HIS A 120 -5.55 6.36 15.15
C HIS A 120 -4.42 5.91 16.08
N PRO A 121 -4.44 4.66 16.58
CA PRO A 121 -3.31 4.08 17.29
C PRO A 121 -2.02 4.16 16.46
N GLY A 122 -0.90 4.50 17.07
CA GLY A 122 0.36 4.77 16.36
C GLY A 122 1.00 3.56 15.66
N ASN A 123 0.50 2.35 15.90
CA ASN A 123 0.91 1.14 15.18
C ASN A 123 0.11 0.87 13.90
N HIS A 124 -0.89 1.68 13.58
CA HIS A 124 -1.64 1.57 12.33
C HIS A 124 -0.84 2.14 11.18
N HIS A 125 -0.83 1.44 10.05
CA HIS A 125 -0.21 1.94 8.84
C HIS A 125 -1.12 3.00 8.19
N ASP A 126 -0.53 4.10 7.70
CA ASP A 126 -1.27 5.25 7.14
C ASP A 126 -2.26 4.86 6.04
N SER A 127 -1.90 3.90 5.18
CA SER A 127 -2.80 3.42 4.13
C SER A 127 -4.06 2.72 4.64
N ARG A 128 -4.03 2.12 5.82
CA ARG A 128 -5.21 1.47 6.42
C ARG A 128 -6.19 2.46 7.01
N SER A 129 -5.66 3.55 7.55
CA SER A 129 -6.45 4.59 8.22
C SER A 129 -6.92 5.68 7.24
N PHE A 130 -6.40 5.70 6.02
CA PHE A 130 -6.65 6.76 5.03
C PHE A 130 -8.13 7.05 4.79
N LYS A 131 -8.96 6.00 4.70
CA LYS A 131 -10.38 6.22 4.39
C LYS A 131 -11.12 6.98 5.49
N PHE A 132 -10.80 6.80 6.74
CA PHE A 132 -11.43 7.55 7.81
C PHE A 132 -11.21 9.06 7.65
N LEU A 133 -10.06 9.46 7.14
CA LEU A 133 -9.81 10.83 6.75
C LEU A 133 -10.52 11.18 5.45
N TYR A 134 -10.40 10.31 4.43
CA TYR A 134 -10.98 10.54 3.12
C TYR A 134 -12.49 10.73 3.15
N ASP A 135 -13.23 9.93 3.92
CA ASP A 135 -14.69 10.06 4.07
C ASP A 135 -15.14 11.40 4.65
N LYS A 136 -14.26 12.09 5.39
CA LYS A 136 -14.54 13.43 5.93
C LYS A 136 -14.33 14.55 4.90
N ILE A 137 -13.51 14.30 3.89
CA ILE A 137 -13.10 15.35 2.95
C ILE A 137 -13.54 15.12 1.51
N LYS A 138 -14.02 13.93 1.15
CA LYS A 138 -14.35 13.57 -0.24
C LYS A 138 -15.37 14.50 -0.92
N GLU A 139 -16.28 15.09 -0.14
CA GLU A 139 -17.37 15.93 -0.68
C GLU A 139 -17.00 17.41 -0.86
N ILE A 140 -15.77 17.82 -0.49
CA ILE A 140 -15.36 19.22 -0.58
C ILE A 140 -14.90 19.67 -1.97
N GLY A 141 -14.97 18.78 -2.99
CA GLY A 141 -14.66 19.11 -4.38
C GLY A 141 -13.18 18.97 -4.73
N ILE A 142 -12.50 17.96 -4.19
CA ILE A 142 -11.09 17.66 -4.47
C ILE A 142 -10.90 17.27 -5.93
N LYS A 143 -9.92 17.87 -6.60
CA LYS A 143 -9.47 17.50 -7.95
C LYS A 143 -8.13 16.75 -7.95
N THR A 144 -7.24 17.12 -7.05
CA THR A 144 -5.92 16.49 -6.93
C THR A 144 -5.61 16.25 -5.47
N LEU A 145 -5.22 15.01 -5.13
CA LEU A 145 -4.80 14.64 -3.79
C LEU A 145 -3.33 14.23 -3.83
N ILE A 146 -2.54 14.86 -2.97
CA ILE A 146 -1.09 14.70 -2.89
C ILE A 146 -0.75 14.02 -1.57
N ALA A 147 -0.09 12.87 -1.63
CA ALA A 147 0.31 12.16 -0.43
C ALA A 147 1.70 11.52 -0.60
N ASP A 148 2.26 10.98 0.49
CA ASP A 148 3.57 10.34 0.46
C ASP A 148 3.52 8.88 -0.07
N ALA A 149 4.69 8.22 -0.08
CA ALA A 149 4.82 6.84 -0.56
C ALA A 149 4.08 5.81 0.31
N GLY A 150 3.76 6.14 1.56
CA GLY A 150 3.00 5.29 2.47
C GLY A 150 1.55 5.08 2.02
N TYR A 151 1.01 6.06 1.28
CA TYR A 151 -0.35 6.01 0.73
C TYR A 151 -0.42 5.33 -0.66
N LYS A 152 0.73 5.04 -1.29
CA LYS A 152 0.75 4.42 -2.61
C LYS A 152 0.42 2.93 -2.54
N THR A 153 -0.85 2.62 -2.49
CA THR A 153 -1.39 1.26 -2.54
C THR A 153 -2.41 1.12 -3.67
N PRO A 154 -2.59 -0.09 -4.24
CA PRO A 154 -3.58 -0.30 -5.31
C PRO A 154 -4.99 0.14 -4.92
N GLY A 155 -5.41 -0.13 -3.67
CA GLY A 155 -6.74 0.22 -3.17
C GLY A 155 -6.96 1.74 -3.07
N ILE A 156 -5.97 2.51 -2.58
CA ILE A 156 -6.07 3.97 -2.50
C ILE A 156 -6.06 4.58 -3.91
N ALA A 157 -5.21 4.09 -4.80
CA ALA A 157 -5.17 4.55 -6.18
C ALA A 157 -6.51 4.33 -6.87
N LYS A 158 -7.09 3.13 -6.73
CA LYS A 158 -8.42 2.81 -7.26
C LYS A 158 -9.48 3.74 -6.70
N LEU A 159 -9.56 3.89 -5.37
CA LEU A 159 -10.56 4.75 -4.71
C LEU A 159 -10.53 6.17 -5.25
N LEU A 160 -9.37 6.79 -5.33
CA LEU A 160 -9.23 8.18 -5.76
C LEU A 160 -9.58 8.35 -7.25
N ILE A 161 -9.11 7.44 -8.10
CA ILE A 161 -9.37 7.51 -9.55
C ILE A 161 -10.84 7.25 -9.85
N ASP A 162 -11.47 6.27 -9.19
CA ASP A 162 -12.90 5.98 -9.35
C ASP A 162 -13.78 7.17 -8.92
N ASP A 163 -13.35 7.93 -7.90
CA ASP A 163 -14.01 9.17 -7.47
C ASP A 163 -13.61 10.40 -8.33
N GLY A 164 -12.86 10.20 -9.42
CA GLY A 164 -12.46 11.27 -10.34
C GLY A 164 -11.36 12.20 -9.80
N ILE A 165 -10.67 11.82 -8.74
CA ILE A 165 -9.58 12.57 -8.12
C ILE A 165 -8.24 12.10 -8.70
N LYS A 166 -7.36 13.05 -9.05
CA LYS A 166 -6.00 12.75 -9.51
C LYS A 166 -5.08 12.46 -8.32
N PRO A 167 -4.60 11.21 -8.11
CA PRO A 167 -3.65 10.90 -7.05
C PRO A 167 -2.23 11.25 -7.47
N LEU A 168 -1.63 12.23 -6.81
CA LEU A 168 -0.23 12.58 -7.01
C LEU A 168 0.62 11.92 -5.92
N LEU A 169 1.14 10.74 -6.25
CA LEU A 169 1.91 9.87 -5.37
C LEU A 169 3.34 9.72 -5.89
N PRO A 170 4.36 9.62 -5.01
CA PRO A 170 5.75 9.52 -5.45
C PRO A 170 6.05 8.12 -6.01
N TYR A 171 7.13 8.03 -6.78
CA TYR A 171 7.66 6.74 -7.20
C TYR A 171 8.14 5.94 -5.99
N ARG A 172 7.74 4.68 -5.94
CA ARG A 172 8.26 3.72 -4.96
C ARG A 172 9.11 2.68 -5.68
N CYS A 173 10.40 2.70 -5.43
CA CYS A 173 11.30 1.72 -6.03
C CYS A 173 10.96 0.31 -5.52
N PRO A 174 10.73 -0.65 -6.42
CA PRO A 174 10.54 -2.03 -6.01
C PRO A 174 11.77 -2.56 -5.27
N MET A 175 11.57 -3.21 -4.13
CA MET A 175 12.65 -3.86 -3.40
C MET A 175 13.03 -5.15 -4.12
N THR A 176 14.24 -5.18 -4.65
CA THR A 176 14.82 -6.35 -5.33
C THR A 176 16.17 -6.63 -4.74
N LYS A 177 16.50 -7.90 -4.53
CA LYS A 177 17.83 -8.35 -4.08
C LYS A 177 18.90 -7.81 -5.03
N LYS A 178 20.02 -7.35 -4.48
CA LYS A 178 21.15 -6.84 -5.28
C LYS A 178 21.64 -7.91 -6.26
N GLY A 179 21.81 -7.53 -7.52
CA GLY A 179 22.24 -8.43 -8.60
C GLY A 179 21.11 -9.19 -9.30
N PHE A 180 19.85 -9.00 -8.86
CA PHE A 180 18.69 -9.61 -9.50
C PHE A 180 17.95 -8.61 -10.40
N PHE A 181 17.35 -9.12 -11.48
CA PHE A 181 16.50 -8.33 -12.36
C PHE A 181 15.33 -7.71 -11.58
N LYS A 182 15.12 -6.43 -11.81
CA LYS A 182 14.02 -5.67 -11.21
C LYS A 182 12.71 -5.91 -11.97
N LYS A 183 11.57 -5.63 -11.32
CA LYS A 183 10.26 -5.86 -11.92
C LYS A 183 10.09 -5.17 -13.27
N TYR A 184 10.63 -3.99 -13.45
CA TYR A 184 10.50 -3.22 -14.70
C TYR A 184 11.34 -3.77 -15.87
N GLU A 185 12.24 -4.71 -15.62
CA GLU A 185 13.00 -5.41 -16.66
C GLU A 185 12.21 -6.59 -17.28
N TYR A 186 11.05 -6.91 -16.68
CA TYR A 186 10.07 -7.84 -17.23
C TYR A 186 8.96 -7.03 -17.88
N VAL A 187 8.77 -7.20 -19.19
CA VAL A 187 7.76 -6.46 -19.96
C VAL A 187 6.41 -7.16 -19.87
N TYR A 188 5.39 -6.45 -19.44
CA TYR A 188 4.02 -6.96 -19.46
C TYR A 188 3.40 -6.76 -20.85
N ASP A 189 2.88 -7.83 -21.41
CA ASP A 189 2.10 -7.81 -22.64
C ASP A 189 0.62 -7.94 -22.26
N GLU A 190 -0.12 -6.85 -22.43
CA GLU A 190 -1.54 -6.77 -22.09
C GLU A 190 -2.42 -7.61 -23.02
N TYR A 191 -2.05 -7.72 -24.29
CA TYR A 191 -2.83 -8.46 -25.27
C TYR A 191 -2.81 -9.97 -25.02
N TYR A 192 -1.62 -10.52 -24.68
CA TYR A 192 -1.45 -11.93 -24.38
C TYR A 192 -1.56 -12.25 -22.88
N ASP A 193 -1.76 -11.25 -22.02
CA ASP A 193 -1.75 -11.36 -20.58
C ASP A 193 -0.58 -12.21 -20.06
N CYS A 194 0.63 -11.81 -20.39
CA CYS A 194 1.86 -12.49 -20.01
C CYS A 194 2.98 -11.50 -19.70
N TYR A 195 4.05 -11.98 -19.05
CA TYR A 195 5.30 -11.24 -18.94
C TYR A 195 6.34 -11.83 -19.88
N ILE A 196 7.16 -10.96 -20.46
CA ILE A 196 8.35 -11.31 -21.23
C ILE A 196 9.57 -11.01 -20.37
N CYS A 197 10.44 -12.01 -20.14
CA CYS A 197 11.66 -11.84 -19.36
C CYS A 197 12.79 -11.21 -20.19
N PRO A 198 13.90 -10.75 -19.54
CA PRO A 198 15.06 -10.20 -20.24
C PRO A 198 15.71 -11.14 -21.29
N ASN A 199 15.45 -12.45 -21.21
CA ASN A 199 15.87 -13.44 -22.20
C ASN A 199 14.74 -13.78 -23.22
N ASN A 200 13.79 -12.91 -23.41
CA ASN A 200 12.67 -13.06 -24.35
C ASN A 200 11.84 -14.35 -24.15
N GLN A 201 11.76 -14.87 -22.94
CA GLN A 201 10.92 -16.00 -22.62
C GLN A 201 9.62 -15.55 -21.95
N VAL A 202 8.53 -16.25 -22.26
CA VAL A 202 7.19 -15.93 -21.76
C VAL A 202 6.99 -16.51 -20.37
N LEU A 203 6.49 -15.68 -19.46
CA LEU A 203 5.92 -16.08 -18.17
C LEU A 203 4.39 -16.02 -18.31
N SER A 204 3.75 -17.18 -18.31
CA SER A 204 2.29 -17.29 -18.49
C SER A 204 1.56 -17.11 -17.16
N TYR A 205 0.33 -16.63 -17.23
CA TYR A 205 -0.58 -16.55 -16.09
C TYR A 205 -0.74 -17.95 -15.44
N ARG A 206 -0.61 -18.00 -14.13
CA ARG A 206 -0.79 -19.21 -13.34
C ARG A 206 -2.06 -19.17 -12.48
N THR A 207 -2.21 -18.11 -11.71
CA THR A 207 -3.32 -17.93 -10.76
C THR A 207 -3.35 -16.50 -10.24
N THR A 208 -4.48 -16.11 -9.66
CA THR A 208 -4.59 -14.91 -8.82
C THR A 208 -4.72 -15.33 -7.37
N ASN A 209 -3.84 -14.84 -6.52
CA ASN A 209 -3.79 -15.20 -5.12
C ASN A 209 -4.83 -14.43 -4.28
N ARG A 210 -4.90 -14.73 -2.96
CA ARG A 210 -5.89 -14.11 -2.04
C ARG A 210 -5.64 -12.61 -1.80
N ASP A 211 -4.44 -12.13 -2.07
CA ASP A 211 -4.06 -10.73 -1.91
C ASP A 211 -4.29 -9.90 -3.20
N GLY A 212 -4.92 -10.50 -4.22
CA GLY A 212 -5.22 -9.85 -5.49
C GLY A 212 -4.07 -9.80 -6.48
N TYR A 213 -2.98 -10.55 -6.26
CA TYR A 213 -1.88 -10.60 -7.20
C TYR A 213 -2.03 -11.76 -8.18
N ARG A 214 -2.08 -11.44 -9.49
CA ARG A 214 -1.86 -12.38 -10.58
C ARG A 214 -0.41 -12.85 -10.55
N GLU A 215 -0.19 -14.14 -10.61
CA GLU A 215 1.13 -14.75 -10.65
C GLU A 215 1.43 -15.25 -12.06
N TYR A 216 2.51 -14.78 -12.64
CA TYR A 216 3.02 -15.19 -13.95
C TYR A 216 4.28 -16.02 -13.74
N LYS A 217 4.30 -17.22 -14.30
CA LYS A 217 5.32 -18.22 -14.03
C LYS A 217 6.08 -18.62 -15.30
N SER A 218 7.41 -18.67 -15.22
CA SER A 218 8.25 -19.21 -16.30
C SER A 218 8.27 -20.74 -16.30
N SER A 219 8.70 -21.34 -17.42
CA SER A 219 8.97 -22.77 -17.50
C SER A 219 10.36 -23.10 -16.94
N GLY A 220 10.42 -24.01 -15.95
CA GLY A 220 11.70 -24.46 -15.38
C GLY A 220 12.64 -25.08 -16.40
N MET A 221 12.10 -25.91 -17.33
CA MET A 221 12.88 -26.54 -18.39
C MET A 221 13.55 -25.52 -19.32
N VAL A 222 12.87 -24.41 -19.63
CA VAL A 222 13.43 -23.34 -20.46
C VAL A 222 14.48 -22.54 -19.68
N CYS A 223 14.25 -22.33 -18.37
CA CYS A 223 15.11 -21.53 -17.53
C CYS A 223 16.36 -22.27 -17.05
N GLU A 224 16.37 -23.61 -17.02
CA GLU A 224 17.50 -24.42 -16.56
C GLU A 224 18.82 -24.08 -17.27
N ASN A 225 18.75 -23.86 -18.61
CA ASN A 225 19.90 -23.51 -19.43
C ASN A 225 20.00 -22.01 -19.75
N CYS A 226 19.31 -21.18 -19.00
CA CYS A 226 19.28 -19.73 -19.22
C CYS A 226 20.59 -19.07 -18.74
N PRO A 227 21.28 -18.27 -19.58
CA PRO A 227 22.52 -17.60 -19.19
C PRO A 227 22.34 -16.58 -18.07
N TYR A 228 21.11 -16.11 -17.86
CA TYR A 228 20.76 -15.13 -16.82
C TYR A 228 20.13 -15.76 -15.57
N LEU A 229 20.15 -17.10 -15.43
CA LEU A 229 19.47 -17.79 -14.33
C LEU A 229 19.88 -17.24 -12.97
N ALA A 230 21.17 -17.04 -12.74
CA ALA A 230 21.74 -16.55 -11.48
C ALA A 230 21.27 -15.12 -11.11
N GLN A 231 20.88 -14.31 -12.11
CA GLN A 231 20.35 -12.95 -11.90
C GLN A 231 18.82 -12.92 -11.86
N CYS A 232 18.17 -14.06 -12.12
CA CYS A 232 16.72 -14.16 -12.26
C CYS A 232 16.05 -14.82 -11.06
N THR A 233 16.52 -16.01 -10.63
CA THR A 233 15.88 -16.77 -9.58
C THR A 233 16.84 -17.68 -8.81
N GLU A 234 16.55 -17.93 -7.54
CA GLU A 234 17.22 -18.92 -6.68
C GLU A 234 16.35 -20.17 -6.46
N SER A 235 15.26 -20.31 -7.22
CA SER A 235 14.37 -21.46 -7.11
C SER A 235 15.09 -22.75 -7.52
N ARG A 236 14.90 -23.82 -6.75
CA ARG A 236 15.42 -25.16 -7.09
C ARG A 236 14.90 -25.66 -8.43
N ASP A 237 13.65 -25.32 -8.77
CA ASP A 237 13.00 -25.71 -10.00
C ASP A 237 13.28 -24.75 -11.16
N HIS A 238 14.25 -23.85 -11.01
CA HIS A 238 14.64 -22.83 -11.99
C HIS A 238 13.48 -21.92 -12.45
N VAL A 239 12.46 -21.77 -11.61
CA VAL A 239 11.25 -21.02 -11.94
C VAL A 239 11.32 -19.61 -11.44
N LYS A 240 10.96 -18.65 -12.28
CA LYS A 240 10.68 -17.25 -11.92
C LYS A 240 9.17 -17.02 -11.83
N VAL A 241 8.76 -16.34 -10.77
CA VAL A 241 7.40 -15.81 -10.64
C VAL A 241 7.47 -14.28 -10.60
N VAL A 242 6.68 -13.63 -11.45
CA VAL A 242 6.44 -12.19 -11.44
C VAL A 242 4.98 -11.96 -11.08
N THR A 243 4.71 -11.00 -10.20
CA THR A 243 3.36 -10.71 -9.74
C THR A 243 2.86 -9.36 -10.23
N ARG A 244 1.56 -9.27 -10.57
CA ARG A 244 0.85 -8.05 -10.96
C ARG A 244 -0.47 -7.98 -10.20
N HIS A 245 -0.71 -6.89 -9.46
CA HIS A 245 -1.99 -6.73 -8.77
C HIS A 245 -3.12 -6.53 -9.78
N ILE A 246 -4.35 -7.03 -9.49
CA ILE A 246 -5.52 -6.82 -10.37
C ILE A 246 -5.83 -5.33 -10.58
N TRP A 247 -5.48 -4.49 -9.59
CA TRP A 247 -5.59 -3.02 -9.64
C TRP A 247 -4.27 -2.33 -10.03
N GLU A 248 -3.30 -3.04 -10.63
CA GLU A 248 -2.06 -2.42 -11.11
C GLU A 248 -2.29 -1.28 -12.12
N PRO A 249 -3.30 -1.33 -13.04
CA PRO A 249 -3.57 -0.22 -13.95
C PRO A 249 -3.81 1.12 -13.26
N TYR A 250 -4.40 1.12 -12.05
CA TYR A 250 -4.56 2.34 -11.27
C TYR A 250 -3.23 2.90 -10.76
N LEU A 251 -2.27 2.03 -10.40
CA LEU A 251 -0.92 2.46 -10.03
C LEU A 251 -0.13 2.99 -11.23
N GLU A 252 -0.32 2.40 -12.41
CA GLU A 252 0.25 2.87 -13.67
C GLU A 252 -0.30 4.25 -14.02
N THR A 253 -1.61 4.47 -13.88
CA THR A 253 -2.23 5.80 -14.02
C THR A 253 -1.63 6.82 -13.04
N CYS A 254 -1.31 6.44 -11.79
CA CYS A 254 -0.61 7.32 -10.86
C CYS A 254 0.79 7.70 -11.37
N GLU A 255 1.51 6.78 -12.01
CA GLU A 255 2.81 7.10 -12.62
C GLU A 255 2.65 8.09 -13.79
N ASP A 256 1.66 7.89 -14.66
CA ASP A 256 1.37 8.80 -15.76
C ASP A 256 1.03 10.21 -15.26
N ILE A 257 0.18 10.30 -14.23
CA ILE A 257 -0.14 11.58 -13.58
C ILE A 257 1.14 12.24 -13.06
N ARG A 258 2.00 11.50 -12.38
CA ARG A 258 3.27 12.01 -11.81
C ARG A 258 4.20 12.58 -12.88
N HIS A 259 4.16 12.03 -14.10
CA HIS A 259 4.96 12.49 -15.24
C HIS A 259 4.32 13.64 -16.03
N THR A 260 3.09 14.03 -15.69
CA THR A 260 2.43 15.19 -16.32
C THR A 260 3.13 16.50 -15.92
N LEU A 261 3.15 17.44 -16.85
CA LEU A 261 3.78 18.75 -16.65
C LEU A 261 3.22 19.47 -15.40
N GLY A 262 4.10 20.02 -14.58
CA GLY A 262 3.77 20.75 -13.36
C GLY A 262 3.52 19.87 -12.12
N MET A 263 3.40 18.54 -12.27
CA MET A 263 3.09 17.66 -11.13
C MET A 263 4.30 17.48 -10.19
N LYS A 264 5.51 17.52 -10.70
CA LYS A 264 6.73 17.47 -9.87
C LYS A 264 6.85 18.67 -8.97
N GLU A 265 6.61 19.86 -9.51
CA GLU A 265 6.59 21.11 -8.78
C GLU A 265 5.48 21.11 -7.73
N LEU A 266 4.28 20.70 -8.13
CA LEU A 266 3.15 20.58 -7.22
C LEU A 266 3.43 19.61 -6.05
N TYR A 267 4.06 18.47 -6.33
CA TYR A 267 4.47 17.51 -5.28
C TYR A 267 5.48 18.14 -4.31
N SER A 268 6.39 18.97 -4.78
CA SER A 268 7.43 19.61 -3.95
C SER A 268 6.85 20.58 -2.91
N LEU A 269 5.65 21.12 -3.16
CA LEU A 269 4.96 22.02 -2.21
C LEU A 269 4.58 21.34 -0.91
N ARG A 270 4.62 19.99 -0.81
CA ARG A 270 4.37 19.29 0.44
C ARG A 270 5.24 19.78 1.60
N LYS A 271 6.50 20.14 1.32
CA LYS A 271 7.45 20.65 2.32
C LYS A 271 7.01 21.99 2.91
N GLU A 272 6.38 22.81 2.08
CA GLU A 272 5.94 24.16 2.46
C GLU A 272 4.49 24.18 2.97
N THR A 273 3.76 23.09 2.82
CA THR A 273 2.36 22.95 3.22
C THR A 273 2.23 22.00 4.41
N ILE A 274 1.91 20.73 4.19
CA ILE A 274 1.57 19.79 5.25
C ILE A 274 2.71 19.53 6.25
N GLU A 275 3.96 19.46 5.79
CA GLU A 275 5.10 19.28 6.69
C GLU A 275 5.29 20.51 7.60
N ARG A 276 5.02 21.71 7.09
CA ARG A 276 5.05 22.97 7.85
C ARG A 276 3.91 23.06 8.87
N VAL A 277 2.71 22.59 8.52
CA VAL A 277 1.58 22.47 9.44
C VAL A 277 1.97 21.58 10.64
N PHE A 278 2.60 20.44 10.40
CA PHE A 278 3.06 19.56 11.48
C PHE A 278 4.21 20.16 12.30
N ALA A 279 5.14 20.88 11.68
CA ALA A 279 6.20 21.56 12.40
C ALA A 279 5.61 22.60 13.36
N SER A 280 4.74 23.48 12.87
CA SER A 280 4.05 24.48 13.69
C SER A 280 3.24 23.86 14.83
N ALA A 281 2.51 22.77 14.57
CA ALA A 281 1.74 22.07 15.59
C ALA A 281 2.63 21.48 16.71
N LYS A 282 3.85 21.01 16.38
CA LYS A 282 4.77 20.43 17.36
C LYS A 282 5.56 21.48 18.16
N GLU A 283 5.78 22.66 17.58
CA GLU A 283 6.52 23.75 18.25
C GLU A 283 5.63 24.55 19.20
N ASN A 284 4.34 24.67 18.89
CA ASN A 284 3.42 25.54 19.63
C ASN A 284 2.51 24.79 20.60
N HIS A 285 2.59 23.48 20.66
CA HIS A 285 1.79 22.59 21.49
C HIS A 285 2.64 21.39 22.00
#